data_368ee1facf207a78f8b71f3b21ae3d17
#
_entry.id   368ee1facf207a78f8b71f3b21ae3d17
#
_cell.length_a   1.000
_cell.length_b   1.000
_cell.length_c   1.000
_cell.angle_alpha   90.00
_cell.angle_beta   90.00
_cell.angle_gamma   90.00
#
_symmetry.space_group_name_H-M   'P 1'
#
loop_
_entity.id
_entity.type
_entity.pdbx_description
1 polymer ?
#
loop_
_entity_poly.entity_id
_entity_poly.type
_entity_poly.pdbx_seq_one_letter_code
_entity_poly.pdbx_strand_id
1 'polypeptide(L)'
;DEQHTDHINMPPKIPFIAQMDIGIFDGGFTLENRKYDNLNDTQKYPEGSILEIRNPRLVGGERIVDVVVDYYKYTGMPDDECFWFGSDYLGRDIWTRMWRGARISLIIAIVSVCCNVVIGVIYGSISGYYGGTVDMIMMRITEIINAFPRIVIVTLFIMVAGTGMFSIIMSLVIKEWVNTAR
;
A
#
# COMPACT_ATOMS: atom_id res chain seq x y z
N ASP A 1 -10.53 -20.94 6.22
CA ASP A 1 -10.39 -19.53 6.67
C ASP A 1 -9.53 -19.36 7.94
N GLU A 2 -9.19 -20.44 8.66
CA GLU A 2 -8.28 -20.38 9.81
C GLU A 2 -6.82 -20.10 9.40
N GLN A 3 -6.41 -20.44 8.20
CA GLN A 3 -5.04 -20.23 7.70
C GLN A 3 -4.64 -18.76 7.48
N HIS A 4 -5.59 -17.82 7.49
CA HIS A 4 -5.31 -16.41 7.20
C HIS A 4 -5.00 -15.57 8.46
N THR A 5 -5.25 -16.11 9.65
CA THR A 5 -5.00 -15.39 10.91
C THR A 5 -3.57 -15.49 11.39
N ASP A 6 -2.82 -16.52 10.95
CA ASP A 6 -1.47 -16.79 11.42
C ASP A 6 -0.42 -15.83 10.83
N HIS A 7 -0.75 -15.13 9.72
CA HIS A 7 0.16 -14.23 9.03
C HIS A 7 -0.11 -12.73 9.31
N ILE A 8 -0.93 -12.44 10.33
CA ILE A 8 -1.30 -11.06 10.68
C ILE A 8 -0.11 -10.35 11.32
N ASN A 9 0.22 -9.14 10.80
CA ASN A 9 1.29 -8.30 11.31
C ASN A 9 2.65 -8.99 11.41
N MET A 10 2.96 -9.86 10.46
CA MET A 10 4.28 -10.49 10.38
C MET A 10 5.36 -9.43 10.24
N PRO A 11 6.47 -9.52 10.98
CA PRO A 11 7.60 -8.61 10.83
C PRO A 11 8.26 -8.80 9.45
N PRO A 12 8.94 -7.77 8.92
CA PRO A 12 9.65 -7.89 7.65
C PRO A 12 10.81 -8.89 7.77
N LYS A 13 10.97 -9.74 6.75
CA LYS A 13 12.10 -10.67 6.62
C LYS A 13 12.58 -10.70 5.18
N ILE A 14 13.84 -10.37 4.98
CA ILE A 14 14.51 -10.45 3.69
C ILE A 14 15.64 -11.49 3.80
N PRO A 15 15.59 -12.62 3.09
CA PRO A 15 16.52 -13.73 3.27
C PRO A 15 17.99 -13.33 3.13
N PHE A 16 18.29 -12.44 2.19
CA PHE A 16 19.65 -11.97 1.95
C PHE A 16 20.17 -11.04 3.05
N ILE A 17 19.31 -10.20 3.60
CA ILE A 17 19.66 -9.22 4.65
C ILE A 17 19.70 -9.90 6.02
N ALA A 18 18.83 -10.87 6.28
CA ALA A 18 18.85 -11.67 7.50
C ALA A 18 20.19 -12.40 7.70
N GLN A 19 20.82 -12.85 6.60
CA GLN A 19 22.17 -13.44 6.66
C GLN A 19 23.29 -12.44 7.00
N MET A 20 23.04 -11.14 6.88
CA MET A 20 24.01 -10.09 7.21
C MET A 20 23.92 -9.58 8.64
N ASP A 21 23.03 -10.14 9.47
CA ASP A 21 22.84 -9.77 10.89
C ASP A 21 22.59 -8.26 11.11
N ILE A 22 21.84 -7.63 10.20
CA ILE A 22 21.54 -6.19 10.26
C ILE A 22 20.38 -5.90 11.25
N GLY A 23 19.66 -6.92 11.72
CA GLY A 23 18.70 -6.85 12.82
C GLY A 23 17.38 -6.12 12.56
N ILE A 24 17.13 -5.66 11.32
CA ILE A 24 15.89 -4.93 10.97
C ILE A 24 14.93 -5.81 10.17
N PHE A 25 15.46 -6.76 9.39
CA PHE A 25 14.70 -7.60 8.47
C PHE A 25 15.00 -9.09 8.72
N ASP A 26 15.19 -9.46 9.97
CA ASP A 26 15.49 -10.84 10.41
C ASP A 26 14.25 -11.64 10.81
N GLY A 27 13.07 -11.02 10.77
CA GLY A 27 11.82 -11.63 11.23
C GLY A 27 11.67 -11.62 12.75
N GLY A 28 12.53 -10.89 13.46
CA GLY A 28 12.50 -10.79 14.92
C GLY A 28 11.29 -10.01 15.46
N PHE A 29 10.60 -10.57 16.44
CA PHE A 29 9.48 -9.96 17.14
C PHE A 29 9.64 -10.12 18.65
N THR A 30 9.39 -9.05 19.42
CA THR A 30 9.52 -9.09 20.88
C THR A 30 8.19 -9.43 21.54
N LEU A 31 8.17 -10.55 22.23
CA LEU A 31 7.07 -10.97 23.10
C LEU A 31 7.35 -10.49 24.54
N GLU A 32 6.58 -9.51 25.01
CA GLU A 32 6.76 -8.95 26.33
C GLU A 32 6.13 -9.80 27.46
N ASN A 33 6.67 -9.68 28.67
CA ASN A 33 6.13 -10.24 29.90
C ASN A 33 5.88 -11.78 29.85
N ARG A 34 6.84 -12.55 29.35
CA ARG A 34 6.76 -14.02 29.34
C ARG A 34 7.40 -14.62 30.59
N LYS A 35 6.79 -15.70 31.12
CA LYS A 35 7.37 -16.45 32.23
C LYS A 35 8.57 -17.26 31.74
N TYR A 36 9.70 -17.13 32.41
CA TYR A 36 10.94 -17.80 32.03
C TYR A 36 10.78 -19.33 32.02
N ASP A 37 10.05 -19.89 32.97
CA ASP A 37 9.84 -21.34 33.11
C ASP A 37 9.07 -21.96 31.93
N ASN A 38 8.30 -21.15 31.20
CA ASN A 38 7.53 -21.59 30.04
C ASN A 38 8.33 -21.57 28.72
N LEU A 39 9.57 -21.07 28.73
CA LEU A 39 10.39 -20.99 27.52
C LEU A 39 10.87 -22.36 27.02
N ASN A 40 10.88 -23.35 27.88
CA ASN A 40 11.26 -24.73 27.53
C ASN A 40 10.11 -25.54 26.94
N ASP A 41 8.92 -24.95 26.82
CA ASP A 41 7.76 -25.61 26.23
C ASP A 41 7.85 -25.55 24.71
N THR A 42 8.24 -26.66 24.08
CA THR A 42 8.42 -26.79 22.63
C THR A 42 7.11 -26.69 21.84
N GLN A 43 5.95 -26.90 22.49
CA GLN A 43 4.65 -26.66 21.85
C GLN A 43 4.36 -25.16 21.71
N LYS A 44 4.86 -24.36 22.65
CA LYS A 44 4.66 -22.92 22.70
C LYS A 44 5.77 -22.13 22.00
N TYR A 45 7.00 -22.63 22.09
CA TYR A 45 8.18 -22.07 21.48
C TYR A 45 8.90 -23.17 20.67
N PRO A 46 8.65 -23.31 19.37
CA PRO A 46 9.33 -24.28 18.52
C PRO A 46 10.86 -24.14 18.59
N GLU A 47 11.59 -25.23 18.36
CA GLU A 47 13.06 -25.21 18.42
C GLU A 47 13.63 -24.15 17.47
N GLY A 48 14.55 -23.34 18.00
CA GLY A 48 15.18 -22.25 17.25
C GLY A 48 14.28 -21.03 16.98
N SER A 49 13.09 -20.97 17.59
CA SER A 49 12.26 -19.77 17.51
C SER A 49 12.69 -18.63 18.45
N ILE A 50 13.40 -18.95 19.53
CA ILE A 50 13.90 -17.95 20.48
C ILE A 50 15.27 -17.45 20.00
N LEU A 51 15.36 -16.15 19.69
CA LEU A 51 16.60 -15.49 19.27
C LEU A 51 17.34 -14.89 20.47
N GLU A 52 16.64 -14.19 21.35
CA GLU A 52 17.25 -13.49 22.48
C GLU A 52 16.26 -13.38 23.65
N ILE A 53 16.80 -13.41 24.88
CA ILE A 53 16.03 -13.15 26.11
C ILE A 53 16.51 -11.83 26.70
N ARG A 54 15.57 -10.89 26.89
CA ARG A 54 15.85 -9.53 27.39
C ARG A 54 15.12 -9.24 28.70
N ASN A 55 15.61 -8.24 29.42
CA ASN A 55 14.96 -7.64 30.58
C ASN A 55 14.48 -8.64 31.67
N PRO A 56 15.33 -9.53 32.21
CA PRO A 56 14.92 -10.44 33.27
C PRO A 56 14.54 -9.64 34.53
N ARG A 57 13.32 -9.86 35.03
CA ARG A 57 12.75 -9.21 36.20
C ARG A 57 11.98 -10.18 37.08
N LEU A 58 11.95 -9.94 38.39
CA LEU A 58 11.12 -10.71 39.30
C LEU A 58 9.84 -9.94 39.62
N VAL A 59 8.70 -10.52 39.29
CA VAL A 59 7.38 -9.96 39.56
C VAL A 59 6.55 -11.02 40.30
N GLY A 60 6.17 -10.72 41.57
CA GLY A 60 5.36 -11.66 42.34
C GLY A 60 6.03 -13.01 42.66
N GLY A 61 7.39 -13.08 42.64
CA GLY A 61 8.13 -14.32 42.85
C GLY A 61 8.37 -15.15 41.58
N GLU A 62 7.81 -14.73 40.45
CA GLU A 62 8.02 -15.38 39.14
C GLU A 62 9.07 -14.59 38.34
N ARG A 63 9.91 -15.30 37.59
CA ARG A 63 10.84 -14.68 36.62
C ARG A 63 10.08 -14.35 35.33
N ILE A 64 9.98 -13.07 35.04
CA ILE A 64 9.39 -12.54 33.84
C ILE A 64 10.48 -11.98 32.94
N VAL A 65 10.42 -12.28 31.65
CA VAL A 65 11.38 -11.87 30.63
C VAL A 65 10.65 -11.36 29.40
N ASP A 66 11.33 -10.57 28.61
CA ASP A 66 10.92 -10.23 27.26
C ASP A 66 11.73 -11.13 26.30
N VAL A 67 11.05 -11.80 25.39
CA VAL A 67 11.66 -12.79 24.50
C VAL A 67 11.60 -12.27 23.08
N VAL A 68 12.74 -12.18 22.43
CA VAL A 68 12.81 -11.92 20.99
C VAL A 68 12.75 -13.25 20.29
N VAL A 69 11.73 -13.42 19.46
CA VAL A 69 11.52 -14.66 18.68
C VAL A 69 11.65 -14.38 17.19
N ASP A 70 12.15 -15.36 16.43
CA ASP A 70 11.91 -15.42 14.99
C ASP A 70 10.41 -15.73 14.79
N TYR A 71 9.65 -14.73 14.41
CA TYR A 71 8.20 -14.82 14.36
C TYR A 71 7.72 -15.83 13.32
N TYR A 72 8.48 -16.07 12.27
CA TYR A 72 8.18 -17.06 11.23
C TYR A 72 8.27 -18.47 11.78
N LYS A 73 9.33 -18.82 12.49
CA LYS A 73 9.46 -20.11 13.17
C LYS A 73 8.46 -20.26 14.32
N TYR A 74 8.20 -19.17 15.04
CA TYR A 74 7.23 -19.16 16.15
C TYR A 74 5.80 -19.46 15.67
N THR A 75 5.41 -18.99 14.49
CA THR A 75 4.10 -19.24 13.86
C THR A 75 4.07 -20.51 13.02
N GLY A 76 5.19 -21.23 12.91
CA GLY A 76 5.27 -22.49 12.14
C GLY A 76 5.27 -22.29 10.62
N MET A 77 5.65 -21.11 10.14
CA MET A 77 5.79 -20.87 8.70
C MET A 77 6.95 -21.66 8.09
N PRO A 78 6.84 -22.10 6.82
CA PRO A 78 7.93 -22.69 6.07
C PRO A 78 9.13 -21.69 5.97
N ASP A 79 10.34 -22.23 6.00
CA ASP A 79 11.58 -21.43 5.97
C ASP A 79 11.77 -20.63 4.67
N ASP A 80 11.09 -21.03 3.58
CA ASP A 80 11.13 -20.42 2.27
C ASP A 80 10.13 -19.27 2.08
N GLU A 81 9.15 -19.13 2.97
CA GLU A 81 8.21 -18.02 2.96
C GLU A 81 8.78 -16.81 3.71
N CYS A 82 8.81 -15.66 3.04
CA CYS A 82 9.31 -14.42 3.60
C CYS A 82 8.48 -13.22 3.12
N PHE A 83 8.05 -12.38 4.04
CA PHE A 83 7.43 -11.09 3.73
C PHE A 83 8.46 -9.97 3.80
N TRP A 84 8.90 -9.44 2.69
CA TRP A 84 9.97 -8.43 2.61
C TRP A 84 9.69 -7.18 3.45
N PHE A 85 8.45 -6.75 3.49
CA PHE A 85 7.99 -5.60 4.30
C PHE A 85 6.98 -6.00 5.37
N GLY A 86 6.92 -7.29 5.71
CA GLY A 86 5.93 -7.82 6.64
C GLY A 86 4.54 -7.95 6.01
N SER A 87 3.57 -8.29 6.85
CA SER A 87 2.17 -8.39 6.48
C SER A 87 1.30 -7.31 7.16
N ASP A 88 0.14 -7.05 6.58
CA ASP A 88 -0.85 -6.17 7.18
C ASP A 88 -1.72 -6.91 8.24
N TYR A 89 -2.64 -6.16 8.85
CA TYR A 89 -3.60 -6.71 9.84
C TYR A 89 -4.58 -7.73 9.27
N LEU A 90 -4.58 -7.98 7.97
CA LEU A 90 -5.35 -9.02 7.28
C LEU A 90 -4.45 -10.17 6.78
N GLY A 91 -3.19 -10.22 7.21
CA GLY A 91 -2.24 -11.27 6.80
C GLY A 91 -1.75 -11.16 5.35
N ARG A 92 -1.92 -10.01 4.69
CA ARG A 92 -1.55 -9.84 3.28
C ARG A 92 -0.17 -9.22 3.15
N ASP A 93 0.67 -9.76 2.28
CA ASP A 93 2.00 -9.24 1.98
C ASP A 93 1.94 -7.78 1.50
N ILE A 94 2.64 -6.91 2.22
CA ILE A 94 2.70 -5.46 1.93
C ILE A 94 3.42 -5.20 0.61
N TRP A 95 4.49 -5.97 0.29
CA TRP A 95 5.24 -5.85 -0.95
C TRP A 95 4.36 -6.10 -2.18
N THR A 96 3.65 -7.22 -2.17
CA THR A 96 2.72 -7.59 -3.26
C THR A 96 1.61 -6.56 -3.42
N ARG A 97 1.07 -6.03 -2.32
CA ARG A 97 0.05 -4.98 -2.35
C ARG A 97 0.56 -3.68 -2.92
N MET A 98 1.78 -3.28 -2.56
CA MET A 98 2.42 -2.07 -3.08
C MET A 98 2.58 -2.16 -4.61
N TRP A 99 3.10 -3.27 -5.12
CA TRP A 99 3.24 -3.47 -6.57
C TRP A 99 1.91 -3.52 -7.31
N ARG A 100 0.90 -4.16 -6.70
CA ARG A 100 -0.46 -4.17 -7.28
C ARG A 100 -1.04 -2.76 -7.36
N GLY A 101 -0.90 -1.97 -6.29
CA GLY A 101 -1.32 -0.57 -6.26
C GLY A 101 -0.56 0.30 -7.27
N ALA A 102 0.76 0.16 -7.33
CA ALA A 102 1.61 0.88 -8.28
C ALA A 102 1.22 0.58 -9.74
N ARG A 103 0.98 -0.69 -10.07
CA ARG A 103 0.53 -1.09 -11.41
C ARG A 103 -0.79 -0.42 -11.80
N ILE A 104 -1.77 -0.41 -10.90
CA ILE A 104 -3.07 0.23 -11.15
C ILE A 104 -2.88 1.74 -11.34
N SER A 105 -2.11 2.39 -10.48
CA SER A 105 -1.83 3.83 -10.56
C SER A 105 -1.13 4.21 -11.87
N LEU A 106 -0.16 3.41 -12.33
CA LEU A 106 0.53 3.64 -13.59
C LEU A 106 -0.42 3.51 -14.80
N ILE A 107 -1.30 2.51 -14.81
CA ILE A 107 -2.29 2.34 -15.87
C ILE A 107 -3.22 3.55 -15.92
N ILE A 108 -3.75 3.98 -14.77
CA ILE A 108 -4.62 5.16 -14.68
C ILE A 108 -3.89 6.40 -15.19
N ALA A 109 -2.65 6.62 -14.75
CA ALA A 109 -1.85 7.77 -15.17
C ALA A 109 -1.60 7.80 -16.68
N ILE A 110 -1.13 6.69 -17.27
CA ILE A 110 -0.83 6.63 -18.70
C ILE A 110 -2.10 6.86 -19.53
N VAL A 111 -3.19 6.16 -19.23
CA VAL A 111 -4.45 6.31 -19.98
C VAL A 111 -5.00 7.73 -19.85
N SER A 112 -5.00 8.30 -18.65
CA SER A 112 -5.48 9.67 -18.43
C SER A 112 -4.63 10.69 -19.18
N VAL A 113 -3.30 10.58 -19.12
CA VAL A 113 -2.40 11.51 -19.84
C VAL A 113 -2.59 11.41 -21.35
N CYS A 114 -2.66 10.22 -21.91
CA CYS A 114 -2.90 10.02 -23.34
C CYS A 114 -4.23 10.67 -23.79
N CYS A 115 -5.32 10.42 -23.05
CA CYS A 115 -6.61 11.04 -23.35
C CYS A 115 -6.56 12.58 -23.23
N ASN A 116 -5.93 13.10 -22.19
CA ASN A 116 -5.82 14.53 -21.96
C ASN A 116 -4.99 15.24 -23.04
N VAL A 117 -3.89 14.65 -23.48
CA VAL A 117 -3.07 15.20 -24.57
C VAL A 117 -3.85 15.22 -25.87
N VAL A 118 -4.50 14.12 -26.23
CA VAL A 118 -5.28 14.07 -27.47
C VAL A 118 -6.41 15.09 -27.48
N ILE A 119 -7.23 15.12 -26.44
CA ILE A 119 -8.36 16.07 -26.34
C ILE A 119 -7.85 17.51 -26.26
N GLY A 120 -6.87 17.78 -25.41
CA GLY A 120 -6.33 19.13 -25.17
C GLY A 120 -5.66 19.71 -26.41
N VAL A 121 -4.84 18.91 -27.11
CA VAL A 121 -4.18 19.36 -28.34
C VAL A 121 -5.19 19.63 -29.44
N ILE A 122 -6.17 18.77 -29.66
CA ILE A 122 -7.22 19.00 -30.66
C ILE A 122 -8.01 20.27 -30.33
N TYR A 123 -8.45 20.40 -29.07
CA TYR A 123 -9.22 21.55 -28.63
C TYR A 123 -8.41 22.87 -28.73
N GLY A 124 -7.19 22.86 -28.21
CA GLY A 124 -6.30 24.02 -28.25
C GLY A 124 -5.89 24.41 -29.67
N SER A 125 -5.67 23.43 -30.56
CA SER A 125 -5.35 23.68 -31.98
C SER A 125 -6.52 24.32 -32.73
N ILE A 126 -7.75 23.89 -32.49
CA ILE A 126 -8.95 24.49 -33.07
C ILE A 126 -9.10 25.94 -32.57
N SER A 127 -8.97 26.16 -31.27
CA SER A 127 -9.05 27.49 -30.65
C SER A 127 -8.01 28.44 -31.23
N GLY A 128 -6.76 28.00 -31.28
CA GLY A 128 -5.66 28.81 -31.80
C GLY A 128 -5.73 29.07 -33.33
N TYR A 129 -6.21 28.07 -34.10
CA TYR A 129 -6.33 28.22 -35.55
C TYR A 129 -7.41 29.23 -35.97
N TYR A 130 -8.60 29.13 -35.38
CA TYR A 130 -9.69 30.05 -35.73
C TYR A 130 -9.60 31.39 -35.04
N GLY A 131 -9.04 31.46 -33.83
CA GLY A 131 -8.88 32.70 -33.07
C GLY A 131 -10.17 33.49 -32.81
N GLY A 132 -10.02 34.74 -32.41
CA GLY A 132 -11.11 35.68 -32.28
C GLY A 132 -12.30 35.20 -31.45
N THR A 133 -13.51 35.23 -32.04
CA THR A 133 -14.75 34.88 -31.33
C THR A 133 -14.80 33.37 -30.98
N VAL A 134 -14.24 32.53 -31.84
CA VAL A 134 -14.19 31.05 -31.60
C VAL A 134 -13.34 30.77 -30.37
N ASP A 135 -12.15 31.33 -30.31
CA ASP A 135 -11.25 31.19 -29.18
C ASP A 135 -11.92 31.70 -27.88
N MET A 136 -12.56 32.88 -27.94
CA MET A 136 -13.28 33.43 -26.79
C MET A 136 -14.37 32.48 -26.25
N ILE A 137 -15.17 31.89 -27.12
CA ILE A 137 -16.24 30.93 -26.72
C ILE A 137 -15.62 29.69 -26.14
N MET A 138 -14.60 29.13 -26.80
CA MET A 138 -13.91 27.93 -26.36
C MET A 138 -13.24 28.15 -24.98
N MET A 139 -12.62 29.28 -24.76
CA MET A 139 -12.06 29.64 -23.45
C MET A 139 -13.14 29.75 -22.35
N ARG A 140 -14.32 30.30 -22.66
CA ARG A 140 -15.43 30.33 -21.66
C ARG A 140 -15.92 28.93 -21.27
N ILE A 141 -15.96 28.00 -22.21
CA ILE A 141 -16.30 26.60 -21.91
C ILE A 141 -15.28 25.98 -20.96
N THR A 142 -13.98 26.22 -21.19
CA THR A 142 -12.93 25.70 -20.30
C THR A 142 -12.98 26.32 -18.91
N GLU A 143 -13.34 27.60 -18.80
CA GLU A 143 -13.54 28.29 -17.51
C GLU A 143 -14.69 27.68 -16.72
N ILE A 144 -15.82 27.39 -17.36
CA ILE A 144 -16.96 26.73 -16.72
C ILE A 144 -16.58 25.36 -16.18
N ILE A 145 -15.86 24.54 -16.97
CA ILE A 145 -15.40 23.21 -16.54
C ILE A 145 -14.45 23.32 -15.35
N ASN A 146 -13.54 24.29 -15.39
CA ASN A 146 -12.59 24.51 -14.28
C ASN A 146 -13.23 25.05 -13.01
N ALA A 147 -14.38 25.70 -13.08
CA ALA A 147 -15.10 26.22 -11.91
C ALA A 147 -15.57 25.09 -10.98
N PHE A 148 -15.81 23.89 -11.49
CA PHE A 148 -16.22 22.76 -10.65
C PHE A 148 -15.05 22.20 -9.82
N PRO A 149 -15.22 22.02 -8.51
CA PRO A 149 -14.22 21.35 -7.69
C PRO A 149 -14.02 19.90 -8.17
N ARG A 150 -12.73 19.46 -8.24
CA ARG A 150 -12.38 18.11 -8.71
C ARG A 150 -13.14 17.01 -7.92
N ILE A 151 -13.24 17.18 -6.62
CA ILE A 151 -13.87 16.19 -5.74
C ILE A 151 -15.34 15.96 -6.10
N VAL A 152 -16.07 17.01 -6.53
CA VAL A 152 -17.48 16.92 -6.94
C VAL A 152 -17.61 16.09 -8.22
N ILE A 153 -16.71 16.29 -9.17
CA ILE A 153 -16.70 15.51 -10.42
C ILE A 153 -16.42 14.03 -10.12
N VAL A 154 -15.42 13.75 -9.30
CA VAL A 154 -15.09 12.36 -8.90
C VAL A 154 -16.26 11.68 -8.22
N THR A 155 -16.91 12.34 -7.25
CA THR A 155 -18.04 11.75 -6.52
C THR A 155 -19.26 11.53 -7.41
N LEU A 156 -19.55 12.43 -8.35
CA LEU A 156 -20.62 12.24 -9.33
C LEU A 156 -20.34 11.01 -10.22
N PHE A 157 -19.12 10.84 -10.71
CA PHE A 157 -18.77 9.67 -11.50
C PHE A 157 -18.88 8.37 -10.72
N ILE A 158 -18.46 8.35 -9.46
CA ILE A 158 -18.59 7.17 -8.60
C ILE A 158 -20.07 6.84 -8.35
N MET A 159 -20.94 7.85 -8.19
CA MET A 159 -22.38 7.63 -8.00
C MET A 159 -23.06 7.05 -9.24
N VAL A 160 -22.67 7.47 -10.44
CA VAL A 160 -23.33 7.06 -11.69
C VAL A 160 -22.72 5.77 -12.25
N ALA A 161 -21.41 5.67 -12.31
CA ALA A 161 -20.70 4.56 -12.93
C ALA A 161 -20.16 3.52 -11.93
N GLY A 162 -20.38 3.74 -10.62
CA GLY A 162 -19.91 2.86 -9.56
C GLY A 162 -18.45 3.10 -9.19
N THR A 163 -18.00 2.39 -8.14
CA THR A 163 -16.62 2.43 -7.67
C THR A 163 -15.74 1.57 -8.58
N GLY A 164 -14.82 2.21 -9.32
CA GLY A 164 -13.91 1.46 -10.18
C GLY A 164 -12.87 2.34 -10.86
N MET A 165 -11.92 1.69 -11.52
CA MET A 165 -10.85 2.35 -12.26
C MET A 165 -11.40 3.27 -13.37
N PHE A 166 -12.49 2.85 -14.03
CA PHE A 166 -13.15 3.62 -15.09
C PHE A 166 -13.66 4.98 -14.58
N SER A 167 -14.37 5.00 -13.44
CA SER A 167 -14.88 6.24 -12.84
C SER A 167 -13.78 7.24 -12.50
N ILE A 168 -12.63 6.73 -12.00
CA ILE A 168 -11.47 7.55 -11.68
C ILE A 168 -10.86 8.13 -12.95
N ILE A 169 -10.62 7.31 -13.98
CA ILE A 169 -10.06 7.77 -15.25
C ILE A 169 -10.94 8.84 -15.90
N MET A 170 -12.25 8.59 -15.98
CA MET A 170 -13.18 9.54 -16.60
C MET A 170 -13.22 10.88 -15.85
N SER A 171 -13.21 10.85 -14.53
CA SER A 171 -13.18 12.07 -13.72
C SER A 171 -11.90 12.89 -13.89
N LEU A 172 -10.76 12.21 -14.07
CA LEU A 172 -9.47 12.86 -14.36
C LEU A 172 -9.45 13.44 -15.78
N VAL A 173 -9.91 12.66 -16.76
CA VAL A 173 -9.93 13.10 -18.16
C VAL A 173 -10.79 14.35 -18.34
N ILE A 174 -11.99 14.40 -17.76
CA ILE A 174 -12.92 15.54 -17.93
C ILE A 174 -12.33 16.88 -17.49
N LYS A 175 -11.45 16.88 -16.50
CA LYS A 175 -10.91 18.14 -15.97
C LYS A 175 -9.50 18.47 -16.45
N GLU A 176 -8.63 17.48 -16.58
CA GLU A 176 -7.20 17.73 -16.83
C GLU A 176 -6.90 18.18 -18.27
N TRP A 177 -7.69 17.76 -19.27
CA TRP A 177 -7.48 18.19 -20.66
C TRP A 177 -7.57 19.72 -20.85
N VAL A 178 -8.35 20.40 -20.00
CA VAL A 178 -8.51 21.86 -20.03
C VAL A 178 -7.18 22.57 -19.82
N ASN A 179 -6.32 22.03 -18.95
CA ASN A 179 -4.99 22.61 -18.72
C ASN A 179 -4.06 22.39 -19.92
N THR A 180 -4.24 21.31 -20.66
CA THR A 180 -3.46 21.02 -21.87
C THR A 180 -3.94 21.83 -23.08
N ALA A 181 -5.22 22.23 -23.10
CA ALA A 181 -5.83 23.02 -24.16
C ALA A 181 -5.49 24.54 -24.14
N ARG A 182 -4.99 25.02 -23.02
CA ARG A 182 -4.56 26.43 -22.79
C ARG A 182 -3.07 26.61 -23.02
#